data_cb310af23412ed8871153dc35fe9e9db
#
_entry.id   cb310af23412ed8871153dc35fe9e9db
#
_cell.length_a   1.000
_cell.length_b   1.000
_cell.length_c   1.000
_cell.angle_alpha   90.00
_cell.angle_beta   90.00
_cell.angle_gamma   90.00
#
_symmetry.space_group_name_H-M   'P 1'
#
loop_
_entity.id
_entity.type
_entity.pdbx_description
1 polymer ?
#
loop_
_entity_poly.entity_id
_entity_poly.type
_entity_poly.pdbx_seq_one_letter_code
_entity_poly.pdbx_strand_id
1 'polypeptide(L)'
;MFGISCVYGIMFPLRYEEEISYASETYDVDPVFVASVINSESGFNKDVVSSKGAVGLMQLMPSTAEYLAEKLNYGEYDLKLPEDNINLGTYYLSILLEEFKDETLALCSYNAGPTNVHKWLNNEEYSKDGKTLDVIPFNETKNYVDKCQKAMKYYKHKRNYFAIENF
;
A
#
# COMPACT_ATOMS: atom_id res chain seq x y z
N MET A 1 -25.63 3.51 -19.27
CA MET A 1 -24.50 4.07 -18.47
C MET A 1 -24.41 3.55 -17.02
N PHE A 2 -25.45 2.90 -16.46
CA PHE A 2 -25.45 2.39 -15.08
C PHE A 2 -24.59 1.16 -14.79
N GLY A 3 -24.29 0.32 -15.80
CA GLY A 3 -23.56 -0.95 -15.58
C GLY A 3 -22.05 -0.79 -15.30
N ILE A 4 -21.39 0.16 -15.93
CA ILE A 4 -19.94 0.36 -15.80
C ILE A 4 -19.58 0.95 -14.43
N SER A 5 -20.35 1.91 -13.94
CA SER A 5 -20.16 2.53 -12.62
C SER A 5 -20.31 1.51 -11.47
N CYS A 6 -21.24 0.56 -11.60
CA CYS A 6 -21.47 -0.47 -10.59
C CYS A 6 -20.32 -1.48 -10.52
N VAL A 7 -19.76 -1.88 -11.66
CA VAL A 7 -18.61 -2.82 -11.73
C VAL A 7 -17.36 -2.20 -11.13
N TYR A 8 -17.08 -0.93 -11.40
CA TYR A 8 -15.93 -0.23 -10.82
C TYR A 8 -16.07 -0.02 -9.31
N GLY A 9 -17.27 0.24 -8.80
CA GLY A 9 -17.50 0.35 -7.35
C GLY A 9 -17.31 -0.98 -6.59
N ILE A 10 -17.50 -2.11 -7.27
CA ILE A 10 -17.21 -3.45 -6.71
C ILE A 10 -15.70 -3.75 -6.75
N MET A 11 -15.01 -3.36 -7.83
CA MET A 11 -13.57 -3.59 -8.00
C MET A 11 -12.70 -2.69 -7.14
N PHE A 12 -13.18 -1.48 -6.83
CA PHE A 12 -12.45 -0.47 -6.07
C PHE A 12 -13.35 0.11 -4.98
N PRO A 13 -13.69 -0.68 -3.94
CA PRO A 13 -14.43 -0.17 -2.81
C PRO A 13 -13.60 0.88 -2.08
N LEU A 14 -14.26 1.85 -1.46
CA LEU A 14 -13.63 2.80 -0.56
C LEU A 14 -14.36 2.71 0.78
N ARG A 15 -13.62 2.34 1.79
CA ARG A 15 -14.06 2.18 3.19
C ARG A 15 -12.93 2.67 4.08
N TYR A 16 -13.24 2.90 5.35
CA TYR A 16 -12.26 3.34 6.36
C TYR A 16 -11.59 4.68 5.99
N GLU A 17 -12.40 5.60 5.45
CA GLU A 17 -11.91 6.89 4.94
C GLU A 17 -11.32 7.74 6.07
N GLU A 18 -11.91 7.70 7.26
CA GLU A 18 -11.44 8.43 8.43
C GLU A 18 -10.07 7.92 8.90
N GLU A 19 -9.91 6.60 9.02
CA GLU A 19 -8.65 5.98 9.43
C GLU A 19 -7.55 6.19 8.39
N ILE A 20 -7.89 6.11 7.10
CA ILE A 20 -6.95 6.38 6.01
C ILE A 20 -6.51 7.86 6.04
N SER A 21 -7.46 8.79 6.17
CA SER A 21 -7.16 10.23 6.22
C SER A 21 -6.26 10.55 7.39
N TYR A 22 -6.61 10.07 8.59
CA TYR A 22 -5.83 10.27 9.80
C TYR A 22 -4.39 9.77 9.67
N ALA A 23 -4.21 8.51 9.21
CA ALA A 23 -2.89 7.94 9.04
C ALA A 23 -2.08 8.64 7.93
N SER A 24 -2.75 9.03 6.83
CA SER A 24 -2.14 9.77 5.72
C SER A 24 -1.61 11.12 6.16
N GLU A 25 -2.39 11.88 6.93
CA GLU A 25 -1.97 13.17 7.49
C GLU A 25 -0.83 12.99 8.51
N THR A 26 -0.91 11.94 9.36
CA THR A 26 0.07 11.68 10.40
C THR A 26 1.46 11.37 9.81
N TYR A 27 1.51 10.63 8.72
CA TYR A 27 2.77 10.13 8.13
C TYR A 27 3.15 10.77 6.79
N ASP A 28 2.42 11.78 6.34
CA ASP A 28 2.63 12.49 5.07
C ASP A 28 2.63 11.54 3.85
N VAL A 29 1.61 10.69 3.76
CA VAL A 29 1.41 9.74 2.65
C VAL A 29 0.10 10.06 1.93
N ASP A 30 0.10 10.16 0.59
CA ASP A 30 -1.14 10.40 -0.18
C ASP A 30 -2.21 9.33 0.17
N PRO A 31 -3.40 9.72 0.65
CA PRO A 31 -4.47 8.79 1.00
C PRO A 31 -4.90 7.90 -0.17
N VAL A 32 -4.77 8.36 -1.41
CA VAL A 32 -5.00 7.55 -2.61
C VAL A 32 -3.98 6.43 -2.72
N PHE A 33 -2.72 6.69 -2.35
CA PHE A 33 -1.67 5.67 -2.32
C PHE A 33 -1.98 4.61 -1.27
N VAL A 34 -2.35 5.01 -0.04
CA VAL A 34 -2.76 4.11 1.04
C VAL A 34 -3.96 3.25 0.62
N ALA A 35 -5.03 3.87 0.12
CA ALA A 35 -6.22 3.16 -0.35
C ALA A 35 -5.92 2.15 -1.47
N SER A 36 -4.96 2.48 -2.36
CA SER A 36 -4.55 1.57 -3.45
C SER A 36 -3.85 0.32 -2.94
N VAL A 37 -3.04 0.46 -1.89
CA VAL A 37 -2.39 -0.66 -1.20
C VAL A 37 -3.43 -1.51 -0.49
N ILE A 38 -4.33 -0.93 0.30
CA ILE A 38 -5.43 -1.65 0.97
C ILE A 38 -6.27 -2.44 -0.04
N ASN A 39 -6.64 -1.81 -1.16
CA ASN A 39 -7.40 -2.50 -2.22
C ASN A 39 -6.62 -3.67 -2.82
N SER A 40 -5.32 -3.54 -2.97
CA SER A 40 -4.48 -4.57 -3.57
C SER A 40 -4.22 -5.72 -2.62
N GLU A 41 -4.07 -5.46 -1.33
CA GLU A 41 -3.77 -6.45 -0.30
C GLU A 41 -5.01 -7.26 0.11
N SER A 42 -6.10 -6.60 0.46
CA SER A 42 -7.28 -7.25 1.06
C SER A 42 -8.60 -6.99 0.33
N GLY A 43 -8.64 -6.04 -0.63
CA GLY A 43 -9.90 -5.55 -1.19
C GLY A 43 -10.79 -4.90 -0.11
N PHE A 44 -10.19 -4.25 0.88
CA PHE A 44 -10.86 -3.66 2.05
C PHE A 44 -11.54 -4.67 2.98
N ASN A 45 -11.11 -5.92 2.99
CA ASN A 45 -11.57 -6.92 3.95
C ASN A 45 -10.57 -7.01 5.13
N LYS A 46 -10.98 -6.53 6.29
CA LYS A 46 -10.14 -6.48 7.51
C LYS A 46 -9.83 -7.85 8.12
N ASP A 47 -10.61 -8.87 7.79
CA ASP A 47 -10.53 -10.19 8.40
C ASP A 47 -9.63 -11.16 7.62
N VAL A 48 -9.01 -10.70 6.52
CA VAL A 48 -8.14 -11.55 5.69
C VAL A 48 -6.85 -11.91 6.45
N VAL A 49 -6.56 -13.20 6.45
CA VAL A 49 -5.26 -13.74 6.89
C VAL A 49 -4.71 -14.57 5.73
N SER A 50 -3.54 -14.21 5.25
CA SER A 50 -2.91 -14.95 4.15
C SER A 50 -2.34 -16.30 4.61
N SER A 51 -2.05 -17.19 3.66
CA SER A 51 -1.38 -18.47 3.96
C SER A 51 0.02 -18.30 4.57
N LYS A 52 0.64 -17.14 4.37
CA LYS A 52 1.94 -16.76 4.94
C LYS A 52 1.82 -16.09 6.32
N GLY A 53 0.60 -15.84 6.79
CA GLY A 53 0.32 -15.22 8.09
C GLY A 53 0.22 -13.69 8.08
N ALA A 54 0.19 -13.04 6.91
CA ALA A 54 -0.09 -11.61 6.83
C ALA A 54 -1.56 -11.31 7.20
N VAL A 55 -1.82 -10.22 7.91
CA VAL A 55 -3.10 -9.95 8.57
C VAL A 55 -3.68 -8.59 8.16
N GLY A 56 -4.99 -8.57 7.94
CA GLY A 56 -5.81 -7.36 7.91
C GLY A 56 -5.79 -6.60 6.60
N LEU A 57 -6.19 -5.34 6.67
CA LEU A 57 -6.42 -4.46 5.51
C LEU A 57 -5.19 -4.28 4.64
N MET A 58 -4.04 -4.06 5.25
CA MET A 58 -2.76 -3.82 4.58
C MET A 58 -1.84 -5.06 4.60
N GLN A 59 -2.36 -6.23 5.01
CA GLN A 59 -1.65 -7.51 5.03
C GLN A 59 -0.26 -7.44 5.68
N LEU A 60 -0.22 -6.90 6.90
CA LEU A 60 1.02 -6.81 7.65
C LEU A 60 1.44 -8.19 8.21
N MET A 61 2.70 -8.53 8.02
CA MET A 61 3.29 -9.65 8.75
C MET A 61 3.42 -9.31 10.24
N PRO A 62 3.09 -10.22 11.17
CA PRO A 62 3.20 -9.94 12.60
C PRO A 62 4.58 -9.41 13.03
N SER A 63 5.67 -9.97 12.49
CA SER A 63 7.03 -9.50 12.79
C SER A 63 7.30 -8.08 12.27
N THR A 64 6.71 -7.71 11.13
CA THR A 64 6.81 -6.35 10.60
C THR A 64 6.01 -5.39 11.49
N ALA A 65 4.80 -5.76 11.87
CA ALA A 65 3.97 -4.94 12.75
C ALA A 65 4.62 -4.72 14.13
N GLU A 66 5.22 -5.75 14.71
CA GLU A 66 5.97 -5.65 15.96
C GLU A 66 7.12 -4.65 15.85
N TYR A 67 7.95 -4.77 14.80
CA TYR A 67 9.04 -3.82 14.55
C TYR A 67 8.53 -2.38 14.40
N LEU A 68 7.43 -2.16 13.66
CA LEU A 68 6.85 -0.84 13.44
C LEU A 68 6.25 -0.26 14.73
N ALA A 69 5.55 -1.08 15.51
CA ALA A 69 4.97 -0.69 16.79
C ALA A 69 6.06 -0.29 17.80
N GLU A 70 7.16 -1.04 17.87
CA GLU A 70 8.33 -0.66 18.68
C GLU A 70 8.92 0.69 18.25
N LYS A 71 9.09 0.90 16.96
CA LYS A 71 9.62 2.17 16.40
C LYS A 71 8.76 3.38 16.75
N LEU A 72 7.43 3.20 16.78
CA LEU A 72 6.46 4.23 17.11
C LEU A 72 6.19 4.39 18.62
N ASN A 73 6.67 3.49 19.47
CA ASN A 73 6.21 3.31 20.84
C ASN A 73 4.66 3.21 20.89
N TYR A 74 4.08 2.43 19.96
CA TYR A 74 2.64 2.41 19.66
C TYR A 74 1.80 1.76 20.78
N GLY A 75 2.40 0.96 21.63
CA GLY A 75 1.69 0.22 22.69
C GLY A 75 1.06 -1.08 22.18
N GLU A 76 -0.09 -1.46 22.78
CA GLU A 76 -0.83 -2.66 22.35
C GLU A 76 -1.58 -2.39 21.04
N TYR A 77 -1.63 -3.37 20.16
CA TYR A 77 -2.33 -3.28 18.88
C TYR A 77 -2.98 -4.63 18.48
N ASP A 78 -4.02 -4.55 17.66
CA ASP A 78 -4.64 -5.70 17.01
C ASP A 78 -4.70 -5.48 15.48
N LEU A 79 -3.98 -6.29 14.72
CA LEU A 79 -3.95 -6.19 13.26
C LEU A 79 -5.29 -6.45 12.57
N LYS A 80 -6.31 -6.90 13.28
CA LYS A 80 -7.69 -7.00 12.76
C LYS A 80 -8.50 -5.74 13.00
N LEU A 81 -8.04 -4.82 13.83
CA LEU A 81 -8.64 -3.50 13.96
C LEU A 81 -8.18 -2.61 12.81
N PRO A 82 -9.11 -1.99 12.06
CA PRO A 82 -8.76 -1.10 10.94
C PRO A 82 -7.79 0.00 11.31
N GLU A 83 -8.03 0.65 12.44
CA GLU A 83 -7.22 1.74 12.96
C GLU A 83 -5.74 1.33 13.12
N ASP A 84 -5.48 0.23 13.82
CA ASP A 84 -4.12 -0.24 14.07
C ASP A 84 -3.42 -0.69 12.78
N ASN A 85 -4.14 -1.45 11.95
CA ASN A 85 -3.60 -2.00 10.72
C ASN A 85 -3.25 -0.91 9.70
N ILE A 86 -4.15 0.06 9.50
CA ILE A 86 -3.94 1.18 8.58
C ILE A 86 -2.83 2.09 9.12
N ASN A 87 -2.81 2.37 10.42
CA ASN A 87 -1.80 3.22 11.03
C ASN A 87 -0.39 2.63 10.85
N LEU A 88 -0.17 1.39 11.27
CA LEU A 88 1.12 0.72 11.13
C LEU A 88 1.52 0.53 9.66
N GLY A 89 0.56 0.15 8.80
CA GLY A 89 0.82 -0.04 7.37
C GLY A 89 1.17 1.26 6.65
N THR A 90 0.51 2.37 6.98
CA THR A 90 0.81 3.69 6.42
C THR A 90 2.17 4.20 6.90
N TYR A 91 2.50 3.98 8.18
CA TYR A 91 3.85 4.26 8.68
C TYR A 91 4.91 3.45 7.95
N TYR A 92 4.64 2.17 7.64
CA TYR A 92 5.58 1.39 6.83
C TYR A 92 5.75 1.96 5.43
N LEU A 93 4.66 2.38 4.78
CA LEU A 93 4.73 3.06 3.47
C LEU A 93 5.54 4.35 3.54
N SER A 94 5.41 5.15 4.59
CA SER A 94 6.19 6.38 4.75
C SER A 94 7.71 6.09 4.84
N ILE A 95 8.10 5.04 5.57
CA ILE A 95 9.50 4.59 5.63
C ILE A 95 10.01 4.21 4.25
N LEU A 96 9.24 3.44 3.48
CA LEU A 96 9.64 3.00 2.15
C LEU A 96 9.70 4.15 1.14
N LEU A 97 8.75 5.09 1.21
CA LEU A 97 8.76 6.30 0.38
C LEU A 97 9.96 7.20 0.71
N GLU A 98 10.32 7.32 1.99
CA GLU A 98 11.49 8.08 2.43
C GLU A 98 12.80 7.42 1.96
N GLU A 99 12.89 6.09 2.01
CA GLU A 99 14.07 5.32 1.59
C GLU A 99 14.29 5.38 0.08
N PHE A 100 13.24 5.14 -0.70
CA PHE A 100 13.37 4.98 -2.16
C PHE A 100 13.04 6.25 -2.95
N LYS A 101 12.32 7.21 -2.39
CA LYS A 101 11.86 8.47 -3.05
C LYS A 101 11.10 8.23 -4.36
N ASP A 102 10.51 7.05 -4.53
CA ASP A 102 9.76 6.61 -5.71
C ASP A 102 8.60 5.69 -5.31
N GLU A 103 7.39 6.01 -5.75
CA GLU A 103 6.18 5.23 -5.43
C GLU A 103 6.25 3.79 -5.95
N THR A 104 6.83 3.56 -7.13
CA THR A 104 6.95 2.22 -7.72
C THR A 104 7.92 1.36 -6.93
N LEU A 105 9.06 1.92 -6.52
CA LEU A 105 10.03 1.21 -5.69
C LEU A 105 9.49 0.95 -4.28
N ALA A 106 8.73 1.91 -3.71
CA ALA A 106 8.04 1.70 -2.43
C ALA A 106 7.02 0.56 -2.50
N LEU A 107 6.23 0.46 -3.58
CA LEU A 107 5.31 -0.67 -3.80
C LEU A 107 6.06 -1.99 -4.00
N CYS A 108 7.14 -1.99 -4.78
CA CYS A 108 8.00 -3.16 -4.92
C CYS A 108 8.54 -3.63 -3.56
N SER A 109 8.99 -2.68 -2.75
CA SER A 109 9.55 -2.95 -1.43
C SER A 109 8.51 -3.44 -0.44
N TYR A 110 7.31 -2.89 -0.49
CA TYR A 110 6.19 -3.34 0.34
C TYR A 110 5.87 -4.82 0.09
N ASN A 111 5.80 -5.21 -1.18
CA ASN A 111 5.45 -6.59 -1.57
C ASN A 111 6.62 -7.57 -1.49
N ALA A 112 7.80 -7.20 -2.00
CA ALA A 112 8.95 -8.10 -2.11
C ALA A 112 9.99 -7.93 -0.99
N GLY A 113 9.88 -6.88 -0.19
CA GLY A 113 10.85 -6.48 0.82
C GLY A 113 11.97 -5.59 0.27
N PRO A 114 12.44 -4.60 1.06
CA PRO A 114 13.44 -3.61 0.63
C PRO A 114 14.77 -4.23 0.21
N THR A 115 15.19 -5.30 0.88
CA THR A 115 16.43 -6.03 0.53
C THR A 115 16.44 -6.54 -0.91
N ASN A 116 15.29 -7.02 -1.42
CA ASN A 116 15.20 -7.48 -2.80
C ASN A 116 15.27 -6.30 -3.77
N VAL A 117 14.60 -5.19 -3.46
CA VAL A 117 14.63 -3.99 -4.32
C VAL A 117 16.04 -3.42 -4.40
N HIS A 118 16.77 -3.34 -3.30
CA HIS A 118 18.20 -2.94 -3.34
C HIS A 118 19.05 -3.88 -4.20
N LYS A 119 18.83 -5.19 -4.13
CA LYS A 119 19.53 -6.15 -5.02
C LYS A 119 19.18 -5.92 -6.48
N TRP A 120 17.92 -5.60 -6.79
CA TRP A 120 17.48 -5.34 -8.16
C TRP A 120 18.08 -4.05 -8.71
N LEU A 121 18.11 -2.99 -7.89
CA LEU A 121 18.73 -1.71 -8.27
C LEU A 121 20.24 -1.83 -8.53
N ASN A 122 20.91 -2.77 -7.85
CA ASN A 122 22.35 -3.03 -8.04
C ASN A 122 22.65 -4.02 -9.19
N ASN A 123 21.64 -4.47 -9.93
CA ASN A 123 21.81 -5.39 -11.06
C ASN A 123 21.45 -4.71 -12.38
N GLU A 124 22.42 -4.59 -13.30
CA GLU A 124 22.28 -3.95 -14.60
C GLU A 124 21.21 -4.59 -15.52
N GLU A 125 20.83 -5.85 -15.27
CA GLU A 125 19.72 -6.50 -15.97
C GLU A 125 18.36 -5.92 -15.60
N TYR A 126 18.23 -5.34 -14.40
CA TYR A 126 16.96 -4.84 -13.87
C TYR A 126 16.93 -3.32 -13.71
N SER A 127 18.09 -2.70 -13.58
CA SER A 127 18.23 -1.25 -13.40
C SER A 127 19.51 -0.76 -14.08
N LYS A 128 19.38 0.15 -15.03
CA LYS A 128 20.53 0.72 -15.75
C LYS A 128 21.16 1.90 -15.04
N ASP A 129 20.39 2.59 -14.22
CA ASP A 129 20.81 3.81 -13.53
C ASP A 129 21.06 3.61 -12.03
N GLY A 130 20.76 2.42 -11.51
CA GLY A 130 20.83 2.10 -10.08
C GLY A 130 19.81 2.84 -9.21
N LYS A 131 18.84 3.53 -9.82
CA LYS A 131 17.85 4.37 -9.14
C LYS A 131 16.42 4.01 -9.46
N THR A 132 16.15 3.49 -10.67
CA THR A 132 14.83 3.07 -11.13
C THR A 132 14.91 1.64 -11.66
N LEU A 133 13.78 0.92 -11.65
CA LEU A 133 13.71 -0.43 -12.20
C LEU A 133 13.17 -0.37 -13.64
N ASP A 134 13.99 -0.78 -14.61
CA ASP A 134 13.56 -1.06 -15.98
C ASP A 134 12.73 -2.35 -16.04
N VAL A 135 13.04 -3.31 -15.15
CA VAL A 135 12.36 -4.60 -15.06
C VAL A 135 12.14 -4.97 -13.58
N ILE A 136 10.92 -5.32 -13.22
CA ILE A 136 10.61 -5.92 -11.93
C ILE A 136 10.75 -7.45 -12.08
N PRO A 137 11.74 -8.10 -11.43
CA PRO A 137 12.08 -9.50 -11.70
C PRO A 137 11.00 -10.50 -11.26
N PHE A 138 10.29 -10.19 -10.17
CA PHE A 138 9.26 -11.07 -9.65
C PHE A 138 7.91 -10.75 -10.27
N ASN A 139 7.32 -11.71 -11.00
CA ASN A 139 6.00 -11.56 -11.61
C ASN A 139 4.89 -11.22 -10.59
N GLU A 140 4.98 -11.77 -9.37
CA GLU A 140 4.05 -11.44 -8.27
C GLU A 140 4.12 -9.95 -7.96
N THR A 141 5.32 -9.42 -7.76
CA THR A 141 5.53 -8.00 -7.45
C THR A 141 5.16 -7.08 -8.60
N LYS A 142 5.47 -7.46 -9.84
CA LYS A 142 5.04 -6.72 -11.03
C LYS A 142 3.51 -6.60 -11.09
N ASN A 143 2.81 -7.73 -10.93
CA ASN A 143 1.35 -7.74 -10.94
C ASN A 143 0.75 -6.93 -9.78
N TYR A 144 1.40 -6.95 -8.61
CA TYR A 144 1.03 -6.16 -7.46
C TYR A 144 1.13 -4.65 -7.74
N VAL A 145 2.27 -4.20 -8.26
CA VAL A 145 2.49 -2.80 -8.66
C VAL A 145 1.46 -2.36 -9.69
N ASP A 146 1.24 -3.16 -10.74
CA ASP A 146 0.23 -2.87 -11.78
C ASP A 146 -1.18 -2.73 -11.17
N LYS A 147 -1.52 -3.57 -10.20
CA LYS A 147 -2.82 -3.53 -9.48
C LYS A 147 -2.96 -2.25 -8.65
N CYS A 148 -1.92 -1.89 -7.88
CA CYS A 148 -1.91 -0.66 -7.10
C CYS A 148 -2.03 0.58 -8.00
N GLN A 149 -1.26 0.65 -9.08
CA GLN A 149 -1.31 1.79 -10.00
C GLN A 149 -2.67 1.94 -10.70
N LYS A 150 -3.35 0.84 -11.02
CA LYS A 150 -4.72 0.87 -11.56
C LYS A 150 -5.70 1.42 -10.51
N ALA A 151 -5.59 0.98 -9.27
CA ALA A 151 -6.41 1.48 -8.17
C ALA A 151 -6.17 2.97 -7.92
N MET A 152 -4.90 3.41 -7.90
CA MET A 152 -4.54 4.82 -7.76
C MET A 152 -5.18 5.70 -8.84
N LYS A 153 -5.13 5.27 -10.10
CA LYS A 153 -5.78 6.02 -11.21
C LYS A 153 -7.28 6.16 -10.98
N TYR A 154 -7.94 5.09 -10.51
CA TYR A 154 -9.37 5.12 -10.21
C TYR A 154 -9.69 6.07 -9.05
N TYR A 155 -8.98 5.97 -7.93
CA TYR A 155 -9.21 6.82 -6.75
C TYR A 155 -8.88 8.28 -7.02
N LYS A 156 -7.81 8.59 -7.74
CA LYS A 156 -7.50 9.96 -8.20
C LYS A 156 -8.62 10.55 -9.06
N HIS A 157 -9.17 9.76 -9.98
CA HIS A 157 -10.30 10.20 -10.81
C HIS A 157 -11.56 10.44 -9.96
N LYS A 158 -11.86 9.53 -9.02
CA LYS A 158 -13.01 9.66 -8.12
C LYS A 158 -12.90 10.92 -7.25
N ARG A 159 -11.73 11.16 -6.64
CA ARG A 159 -11.44 12.36 -5.85
C ARG A 159 -11.72 13.65 -6.65
N ASN A 160 -11.18 13.74 -7.84
CA ASN A 160 -11.34 14.92 -8.69
C ASN A 160 -12.79 15.14 -9.18
N TYR A 161 -13.54 14.06 -9.38
CA TYR A 161 -14.91 14.13 -9.90
C TYR A 161 -15.93 14.51 -8.82
N PHE A 162 -15.75 14.07 -7.59
CA PHE A 162 -16.69 14.28 -6.49
C PHE A 162 -16.28 15.42 -5.56
N ALA A 163 -15.18 16.13 -5.82
CA ALA A 163 -14.63 17.18 -4.95
C ALA A 163 -14.59 16.74 -3.48
N ILE A 164 -14.18 15.51 -3.23
CA ILE A 164 -14.05 14.98 -1.88
C ILE A 164 -12.83 15.67 -1.27
N GLU A 165 -13.05 16.71 -0.48
CA GLU A 165 -12.02 17.60 0.07
C GLU A 165 -11.08 16.90 1.08
N ASN A 166 -11.47 15.74 1.59
CA ASN A 166 -10.73 15.01 2.63
C ASN A 166 -10.16 13.64 2.16
N PHE A 167 -9.99 13.47 0.83
CA PHE A 167 -9.44 12.22 0.29
C PHE A 167 -8.49 12.45 -0.87
#